data_1a90fb0af7e732b9d2ca4f4b270f9aa3
#
_entry.id   1a90fb0af7e732b9d2ca4f4b270f9aa3
#
_cell.length_a   1.000
_cell.length_b   1.000
_cell.length_c   1.000
_cell.angle_alpha   90.00
_cell.angle_beta   90.00
_cell.angle_gamma   90.00
#
_symmetry.space_group_name_H-M   'P 1'
#
loop_
_entity.id
_entity.type
_entity.pdbx_description
1 polymer ?
#
loop_
_entity_poly.entity_id
_entity_poly.type
_entity_poly.pdbx_seq_one_letter_code
_entity_poly.pdbx_strand_id
1 'polypeptide(L)'
;AQEFLDELSAFDLEGASAYILGTPKLTAQGGEGTEKILWDRYWQGLSCLAEGEPYTKDGNLAVDVRVTYPDIDAMTRQAGTLAEQLLQQRVDEAESVTDVYDGDGYRQELLEEVLLQAVETAAEQVTETKEKNIVLELTYEAGNWWVVPGSELRDLLSGALDEG
;
A
#
# COMPACT_ATOMS: atom_id res chain seq x y z
N ALA A 1 6.12 18.07 -11.34
CA ALA A 1 5.08 17.13 -10.85
C ALA A 1 5.36 15.69 -11.29
N GLN A 2 5.64 15.47 -12.57
CA GLN A 2 5.88 14.11 -13.07
C GLN A 2 7.11 13.45 -12.42
N GLU A 3 8.17 14.20 -12.21
CA GLU A 3 9.37 13.69 -11.53
C GLU A 3 9.07 13.17 -10.12
N PHE A 4 8.27 13.92 -9.36
CA PHE A 4 7.79 13.48 -8.04
C PHE A 4 6.97 12.20 -8.13
N LEU A 5 6.06 12.12 -9.10
CA LEU A 5 5.21 10.96 -9.31
C LEU A 5 6.01 9.73 -9.76
N ASP A 6 7.05 9.94 -10.55
CA ASP A 6 7.96 8.88 -10.99
C ASP A 6 8.74 8.30 -9.80
N GLU A 7 9.19 9.15 -8.87
CA GLU A 7 9.86 8.69 -7.66
C GLU A 7 8.93 7.87 -6.76
N LEU A 8 7.68 8.31 -6.61
CA LEU A 8 6.67 7.53 -5.87
C LEU A 8 6.41 6.18 -6.53
N SER A 9 6.24 6.16 -7.85
CA SER A 9 5.97 4.93 -8.60
C SER A 9 7.15 3.96 -8.57
N ALA A 10 8.37 4.47 -8.44
CA ALA A 10 9.59 3.68 -8.30
C ALA A 10 9.84 3.23 -6.85
N PHE A 11 8.95 3.58 -5.92
CA PHE A 11 9.10 3.31 -4.49
C PHE A 11 10.28 4.04 -3.86
N ASP A 12 10.71 5.15 -4.44
CA ASP A 12 11.76 5.98 -3.86
C ASP A 12 11.16 7.11 -3.02
N LEU A 13 10.84 6.80 -1.78
CA LEU A 13 10.22 7.76 -0.85
C LEU A 13 11.19 8.88 -0.46
N GLU A 14 12.48 8.60 -0.37
CA GLU A 14 13.49 9.62 -0.08
C GLU A 14 13.58 10.61 -1.25
N GLY A 15 13.66 10.11 -2.48
CA GLY A 15 13.66 10.95 -3.68
C GLY A 15 12.37 11.77 -3.80
N ALA A 16 11.21 11.16 -3.55
CA ALA A 16 9.93 11.84 -3.58
C ALA A 16 9.84 12.95 -2.52
N SER A 17 10.37 12.72 -1.32
CA SER A 17 10.33 13.71 -0.24
C SER A 17 11.07 15.00 -0.57
N ALA A 18 12.07 14.92 -1.42
CA ALA A 18 12.85 16.09 -1.85
C ALA A 18 12.03 17.10 -2.65
N TYR A 19 10.90 16.68 -3.23
CA TYR A 19 10.00 17.56 -4.00
C TYR A 19 8.87 18.15 -3.17
N ILE A 20 8.71 17.74 -1.91
CA ILE A 20 7.62 18.20 -1.04
C ILE A 20 8.05 19.42 -0.25
N LEU A 21 7.19 20.43 -0.17
CA LEU A 21 7.42 21.64 0.60
C LEU A 21 7.71 21.28 2.07
N GLY A 22 8.82 21.75 2.61
CA GLY A 22 9.29 21.42 3.96
C GLY A 22 10.10 20.12 4.02
N THR A 23 10.30 19.44 2.91
CA THR A 23 11.07 18.19 2.78
C THR A 23 10.83 17.20 3.94
N PRO A 24 9.58 16.78 4.16
CA PRO A 24 9.28 15.83 5.23
C PRO A 24 9.96 14.49 4.96
N LYS A 25 10.31 13.79 6.02
CA LYS A 25 10.85 12.44 5.88
C LYS A 25 9.72 11.47 5.58
N LEU A 26 9.71 10.92 4.39
CA LEU A 26 8.76 9.87 4.01
C LEU A 26 9.37 8.50 4.32
N THR A 27 8.59 7.69 5.01
CA THR A 27 8.96 6.29 5.26
C THR A 27 7.81 5.39 4.81
N ALA A 28 8.15 4.25 4.22
CA ALA A 28 7.14 3.26 3.89
C ALA A 28 6.40 2.87 5.17
N GLN A 29 5.08 2.95 5.13
CA GLN A 29 4.26 2.38 6.18
C GLN A 29 4.45 0.88 6.14
N GLY A 30 4.91 0.31 7.21
CA GLY A 30 5.11 -1.12 7.25
C GLY A 30 5.03 -1.60 8.68
N GLY A 31 4.26 -2.63 8.91
CA GLY A 31 4.34 -3.42 10.10
C GLY A 31 5.35 -4.53 9.91
N GLU A 32 5.23 -5.56 10.70
CA GLU A 32 6.00 -6.79 10.58
C GLU A 32 5.09 -7.90 10.03
N GLY A 33 5.69 -8.95 9.49
CA GLY A 33 4.95 -10.12 9.04
C GLY A 33 3.99 -9.84 7.89
N THR A 34 2.72 -10.18 8.08
CA THR A 34 1.69 -10.09 7.03
C THR A 34 1.40 -8.67 6.60
N GLU A 35 1.40 -7.75 7.53
CA GLU A 35 1.17 -6.33 7.25
C GLU A 35 2.25 -5.76 6.35
N LYS A 36 3.50 -6.10 6.60
CA LYS A 36 4.62 -5.69 5.76
C LYS A 36 4.48 -6.19 4.32
N ILE A 37 4.03 -7.41 4.11
CA ILE A 37 3.82 -7.99 2.79
C ILE A 37 2.78 -7.18 2.01
N LEU A 38 1.66 -6.84 2.64
CA LEU A 38 0.60 -6.06 2.02
C LEU A 38 1.07 -4.65 1.64
N TRP A 39 1.78 -3.97 2.54
CA TRP A 39 2.30 -2.64 2.26
C TRP A 39 3.38 -2.64 1.19
N ASP A 40 4.29 -3.61 1.21
CA ASP A 40 5.30 -3.76 0.16
C ASP A 40 4.63 -3.95 -1.20
N ARG A 41 3.57 -4.76 -1.27
CA ARG A 41 2.82 -4.97 -2.50
C ARG A 41 2.11 -3.70 -2.96
N TYR A 42 1.52 -2.95 -2.03
CA TYR A 42 0.90 -1.66 -2.32
C TYR A 42 1.88 -0.70 -2.99
N TRP A 43 3.04 -0.49 -2.36
CA TRP A 43 4.03 0.45 -2.87
C TRP A 43 4.65 -0.01 -4.20
N GLN A 44 4.89 -1.28 -4.36
CA GLN A 44 5.42 -1.83 -5.62
C GLN A 44 4.44 -1.70 -6.79
N GLY A 45 3.15 -1.79 -6.51
CA GLY A 45 2.11 -1.68 -7.53
C GLY A 45 1.52 -0.29 -7.71
N LEU A 46 1.97 0.68 -6.93
CA LEU A 46 1.49 2.06 -7.02
C LEU A 46 2.00 2.73 -8.30
N SER A 47 1.10 3.29 -9.07
CA SER A 47 1.41 4.07 -10.27
C SER A 47 0.66 5.40 -10.24
N CYS A 48 1.37 6.47 -10.51
CA CYS A 48 0.81 7.82 -10.51
C CYS A 48 1.09 8.48 -11.87
N LEU A 49 0.06 9.01 -12.50
CA LEU A 49 0.16 9.64 -13.80
C LEU A 49 -0.52 11.02 -13.78
N ALA A 50 0.24 12.06 -14.10
CA ALA A 50 -0.33 13.40 -14.28
C ALA A 50 -1.20 13.43 -15.54
N GLU A 51 -2.41 13.97 -15.41
CA GLU A 51 -3.37 14.06 -16.52
C GLU A 51 -3.74 15.51 -16.81
N GLY A 52 -3.81 15.83 -18.09
CA GLY A 52 -4.19 17.14 -18.55
C GLY A 52 -3.13 18.20 -18.29
N GLU A 53 -3.54 19.46 -18.50
CA GLU A 53 -2.65 20.59 -18.29
C GLU A 53 -2.79 21.14 -16.86
N PRO A 54 -1.71 21.66 -16.28
CA PRO A 54 -1.78 22.33 -14.97
C PRO A 54 -2.74 23.53 -15.02
N TYR A 55 -3.42 23.76 -13.91
CA TYR A 55 -4.33 24.90 -13.76
C TYR A 55 -4.09 25.60 -12.42
N THR A 56 -4.66 26.79 -12.24
CA THR A 56 -4.51 27.55 -11.01
C THR A 56 -5.63 27.21 -10.03
N LYS A 57 -5.26 26.93 -8.80
CA LYS A 57 -6.18 26.66 -7.68
C LYS A 57 -5.66 27.36 -6.42
N ASP A 58 -6.44 28.27 -5.86
CA ASP A 58 -6.10 28.98 -4.60
C ASP A 58 -4.71 29.66 -4.62
N GLY A 59 -4.30 30.17 -5.79
CA GLY A 59 -3.01 30.82 -5.96
C GLY A 59 -1.83 29.88 -6.24
N ASN A 60 -2.06 28.58 -6.20
CA ASN A 60 -1.07 27.57 -6.53
C ASN A 60 -1.36 26.93 -7.89
N LEU A 61 -0.36 26.28 -8.44
CA LEU A 61 -0.54 25.45 -9.63
C LEU A 61 -1.09 24.09 -9.18
N ALA A 62 -2.08 23.58 -9.89
CA ALA A 62 -2.69 22.27 -9.60
C ALA A 62 -2.57 21.35 -10.81
N VAL A 63 -2.40 20.08 -10.55
CA VAL A 63 -2.33 19.03 -11.57
C VAL A 63 -3.22 17.88 -11.15
N ASP A 64 -4.07 17.43 -12.06
CA ASP A 64 -4.86 16.22 -11.84
C ASP A 64 -3.96 14.99 -11.99
N VAL A 65 -4.08 14.06 -11.07
CA VAL A 65 -3.26 12.84 -11.06
C VAL A 65 -4.16 11.62 -10.95
N ARG A 66 -3.96 10.68 -11.86
CA ARG A 66 -4.57 9.36 -11.77
C ARG A 66 -3.64 8.44 -10.98
N VAL A 67 -4.14 7.89 -9.89
CA VAL A 67 -3.41 6.94 -9.07
C VAL A 67 -4.02 5.56 -9.28
N THR A 68 -3.19 4.60 -9.65
CA THR A 68 -3.55 3.19 -9.74
C THR A 68 -2.78 2.44 -8.66
N TYR A 69 -3.47 1.60 -7.89
CA TYR A 69 -2.86 0.87 -6.78
C TYR A 69 -3.46 -0.53 -6.65
N PRO A 70 -2.69 -1.49 -6.08
CA PRO A 70 -3.20 -2.84 -5.88
C PRO A 70 -4.40 -2.85 -4.94
N ASP A 71 -5.37 -3.72 -5.22
CA ASP A 71 -6.55 -3.90 -4.38
C ASP A 71 -6.20 -4.71 -3.13
N ILE A 72 -5.81 -4.02 -2.07
CA ILE A 72 -5.41 -4.63 -0.79
C ILE A 72 -6.60 -5.33 -0.12
N ASP A 73 -7.81 -4.81 -0.28
CA ASP A 73 -9.02 -5.45 0.26
C ASP A 73 -9.25 -6.81 -0.39
N ALA A 74 -9.07 -6.91 -1.70
CA ALA A 74 -9.17 -8.18 -2.41
C ALA A 74 -8.08 -9.16 -1.94
N MET A 75 -6.86 -8.69 -1.73
CA MET A 75 -5.77 -9.52 -1.19
C MET A 75 -6.11 -10.02 0.21
N THR A 76 -6.64 -9.17 1.07
CA THR A 76 -7.00 -9.52 2.44
C THR A 76 -8.12 -10.57 2.46
N ARG A 77 -9.14 -10.41 1.61
CA ARG A 77 -10.22 -11.40 1.49
C ARG A 77 -9.70 -12.74 0.99
N GLN A 78 -8.85 -12.73 -0.03
CA GLN A 78 -8.25 -13.93 -0.58
C GLN A 78 -7.35 -14.62 0.46
N ALA A 79 -6.58 -13.86 1.20
CA ALA A 79 -5.75 -14.38 2.27
C ALA A 79 -6.60 -15.07 3.35
N GLY A 80 -7.73 -14.49 3.72
CA GLY A 80 -8.67 -15.12 4.66
C GLY A 80 -9.15 -16.48 4.18
N THR A 81 -9.56 -16.58 2.92
CA THR A 81 -10.00 -17.83 2.30
C THR A 81 -8.87 -18.86 2.27
N LEU A 82 -7.67 -18.44 1.86
CA LEU A 82 -6.51 -19.32 1.81
C LEU A 82 -6.09 -19.80 3.20
N ALA A 83 -6.16 -18.92 4.19
CA ALA A 83 -5.82 -19.28 5.57
C ALA A 83 -6.75 -20.37 6.11
N GLU A 84 -8.04 -20.27 5.84
CA GLU A 84 -9.00 -21.31 6.23
C GLU A 84 -8.68 -22.65 5.57
N GLN A 85 -8.37 -22.64 4.27
CA GLN A 85 -7.99 -23.85 3.53
C GLN A 85 -6.70 -24.47 4.07
N LEU A 86 -5.70 -23.64 4.36
CA LEU A 86 -4.42 -24.11 4.90
C LEU A 86 -4.57 -24.68 6.31
N LEU A 87 -5.39 -24.05 7.15
CA LEU A 87 -5.68 -24.58 8.50
C LEU A 87 -6.36 -25.92 8.40
N GLN A 88 -7.35 -26.08 7.54
CA GLN A 88 -8.05 -27.35 7.35
C GLN A 88 -7.10 -28.43 6.87
N GLN A 89 -6.20 -28.09 5.93
CA GLN A 89 -5.18 -29.00 5.44
C GLN A 89 -4.24 -29.45 6.55
N ARG A 90 -3.80 -28.52 7.41
CA ARG A 90 -2.91 -28.84 8.54
C ARG A 90 -3.60 -29.75 9.54
N VAL A 91 -4.89 -29.54 9.80
CA VAL A 91 -5.69 -30.42 10.66
C VAL A 91 -5.78 -31.82 10.07
N ASP A 92 -6.07 -31.94 8.78
CA ASP A 92 -6.22 -33.21 8.09
C ASP A 92 -4.90 -34.02 8.02
N GLU A 93 -3.77 -33.32 7.91
CA GLU A 93 -2.44 -33.93 7.84
C GLU A 93 -1.81 -34.18 9.21
N ALA A 94 -2.37 -33.64 10.29
CA ALA A 94 -1.82 -33.77 11.62
C ALA A 94 -1.90 -35.21 12.13
N GLU A 95 -0.79 -35.74 12.65
CA GLU A 95 -0.75 -37.06 13.26
C GLU A 95 -1.31 -37.09 14.69
N SER A 96 -1.33 -35.92 15.35
CA SER A 96 -1.80 -35.76 16.72
C SER A 96 -2.54 -34.43 16.87
N VAL A 97 -3.55 -34.44 17.75
CA VAL A 97 -4.29 -33.21 18.09
C VAL A 97 -3.36 -32.13 18.66
N THR A 98 -2.33 -32.51 19.40
CA THR A 98 -1.35 -31.60 20.01
C THR A 98 -0.45 -30.94 18.98
N ASP A 99 -0.40 -31.41 17.74
CA ASP A 99 0.35 -30.78 16.66
C ASP A 99 -0.33 -29.51 16.15
N VAL A 100 -1.67 -29.42 16.33
CA VAL A 100 -2.49 -28.33 15.82
C VAL A 100 -3.06 -27.47 16.94
N TYR A 101 -3.47 -28.08 18.03
CA TYR A 101 -4.15 -27.41 19.13
C TYR A 101 -3.29 -27.28 20.37
N ASP A 102 -3.47 -26.16 21.07
CA ASP A 102 -2.89 -25.88 22.38
C ASP A 102 -4.04 -25.45 23.30
N GLY A 103 -4.53 -26.38 24.13
CA GLY A 103 -5.73 -26.17 24.91
C GLY A 103 -6.99 -26.14 24.03
N ASP A 104 -7.80 -25.09 24.14
CA ASP A 104 -9.06 -24.92 23.42
C ASP A 104 -8.91 -24.28 22.05
N GLY A 105 -7.70 -23.85 21.67
CA GLY A 105 -7.46 -23.13 20.43
C GLY A 105 -6.31 -23.69 19.61
N TYR A 106 -6.12 -23.14 18.43
CA TYR A 106 -4.99 -23.47 17.58
C TYR A 106 -3.69 -22.99 18.19
N ARG A 107 -2.59 -23.66 17.88
CA ARG A 107 -1.26 -23.20 18.28
C ARG A 107 -0.98 -21.84 17.61
N GLN A 108 -0.49 -20.90 18.39
CA GLN A 108 -0.15 -19.56 17.91
C GLN A 108 0.84 -19.60 16.75
N GLU A 109 1.87 -20.42 16.86
CA GLU A 109 2.90 -20.60 15.82
C GLU A 109 2.30 -21.10 14.51
N LEU A 110 1.32 -22.01 14.58
CA LEU A 110 0.64 -22.54 13.41
C LEU A 110 -0.21 -21.44 12.74
N LEU A 111 -0.95 -20.65 13.52
CA LEU A 111 -1.74 -19.55 13.01
C LEU A 111 -0.88 -18.51 12.31
N GLU A 112 0.25 -18.15 12.89
CA GLU A 112 1.19 -17.19 12.30
C GLU A 112 1.77 -17.70 10.99
N GLU A 113 2.19 -18.96 10.96
CA GLU A 113 2.73 -19.59 9.75
C GLU A 113 1.69 -19.66 8.63
N VAL A 114 0.48 -20.10 8.94
CA VAL A 114 -0.60 -20.23 7.97
C VAL A 114 -1.02 -18.85 7.43
N LEU A 115 -1.16 -17.87 8.30
CA LEU A 115 -1.54 -16.52 7.90
C LEU A 115 -0.48 -15.89 7.01
N LEU A 116 0.79 -16.03 7.37
CA LEU A 116 1.90 -15.52 6.57
C LEU A 116 1.90 -16.14 5.17
N GLN A 117 1.77 -17.46 5.08
CA GLN A 117 1.71 -18.17 3.80
C GLN A 117 0.49 -17.74 2.97
N ALA A 118 -0.65 -17.58 3.61
CA ALA A 118 -1.88 -17.14 2.94
C ALA A 118 -1.74 -15.73 2.34
N VAL A 119 -1.16 -14.81 3.10
CA VAL A 119 -0.95 -13.43 2.64
C VAL A 119 0.07 -13.37 1.51
N GLU A 120 1.18 -14.10 1.61
CA GLU A 120 2.18 -14.19 0.53
C GLU A 120 1.55 -14.70 -0.76
N THR A 121 0.77 -15.78 -0.68
CA THR A 121 0.10 -16.37 -1.82
C THR A 121 -0.95 -15.42 -2.41
N ALA A 122 -1.77 -14.79 -1.57
CA ALA A 122 -2.77 -13.82 -2.01
C ALA A 122 -2.13 -12.62 -2.71
N ALA A 123 -1.02 -12.11 -2.20
CA ALA A 123 -0.30 -11.00 -2.81
C ALA A 123 0.24 -11.35 -4.21
N GLU A 124 0.56 -12.61 -4.45
CA GLU A 124 0.99 -13.09 -5.78
C GLU A 124 -0.20 -13.34 -6.72
N GLN A 125 -1.32 -13.86 -6.19
CA GLN A 125 -2.48 -14.25 -6.99
C GLN A 125 -3.39 -13.09 -7.35
N VAL A 126 -3.56 -12.12 -6.46
CA VAL A 126 -4.46 -10.98 -6.67
C VAL A 126 -3.76 -9.94 -7.52
N THR A 127 -4.28 -9.72 -8.73
CA THR A 127 -3.75 -8.75 -9.68
C THR A 127 -4.71 -7.56 -9.90
N GLU A 128 -5.84 -7.55 -9.23
CA GLU A 128 -6.82 -6.47 -9.32
C GLU A 128 -6.23 -5.17 -8.78
N THR A 129 -6.59 -4.09 -9.45
CA THR A 129 -6.16 -2.75 -9.08
C THR A 129 -7.36 -1.82 -8.92
N LYS A 130 -7.18 -0.76 -8.17
CA LYS A 130 -8.14 0.34 -8.03
C LYS A 130 -7.53 1.61 -8.59
N GLU A 131 -8.38 2.53 -9.02
CA GLU A 131 -7.97 3.85 -9.47
C GLU A 131 -8.62 4.93 -8.61
N LYS A 132 -7.90 6.00 -8.40
CA LYS A 132 -8.38 7.20 -7.73
C LYS A 132 -7.77 8.43 -8.39
N ASN A 133 -8.57 9.47 -8.55
CA ASN A 133 -8.07 10.76 -9.02
C ASN A 133 -7.82 11.67 -7.83
N ILE A 134 -6.64 12.25 -7.78
CA ILE A 134 -6.28 13.24 -6.76
C ILE A 134 -5.79 14.51 -7.45
N VAL A 135 -5.79 15.62 -6.72
CA VAL A 135 -5.23 16.89 -7.18
C VAL A 135 -3.93 17.13 -6.44
N LEU A 136 -2.85 17.30 -7.20
CA LEU A 136 -1.55 17.63 -6.66
C LEU A 136 -1.32 19.12 -6.80
N GLU A 137 -1.14 19.83 -5.69
CA GLU A 137 -0.86 21.25 -5.67
C GLU A 137 0.63 21.53 -5.65
N LEU A 138 1.06 22.53 -6.42
CA LEU A 138 2.44 22.95 -6.51
C LEU A 138 2.55 24.43 -6.18
N THR A 139 3.59 24.79 -5.44
CA THR A 139 3.92 26.18 -5.16
C THR A 139 5.34 26.50 -5.61
N TYR A 140 5.58 27.75 -6.01
CA TYR A 140 6.89 28.23 -6.39
C TYR A 140 7.48 29.05 -5.24
N GLU A 141 8.57 28.55 -4.67
CA GLU A 141 9.21 29.19 -3.52
C GLU A 141 10.73 29.01 -3.60
N ALA A 142 11.45 30.04 -3.26
CA ALA A 142 12.91 30.05 -3.26
C ALA A 142 13.56 29.58 -4.58
N GLY A 143 12.92 29.88 -5.71
CA GLY A 143 13.43 29.54 -7.05
C GLY A 143 13.09 28.15 -7.54
N ASN A 144 12.31 27.39 -6.80
CA ASN A 144 11.94 26.02 -7.15
C ASN A 144 10.43 25.78 -7.00
N TRP A 145 9.93 24.79 -7.73
CA TRP A 145 8.58 24.28 -7.58
C TRP A 145 8.57 23.20 -6.51
N TRP A 146 7.60 23.27 -5.60
CA TRP A 146 7.43 22.33 -4.50
C TRP A 146 6.03 21.75 -4.52
N VAL A 147 5.92 20.46 -4.17
CA VAL A 147 4.63 19.80 -3.94
C VAL A 147 4.11 20.20 -2.57
N VAL A 148 2.86 20.71 -2.53
CA VAL A 148 2.21 21.07 -1.27
C VAL A 148 1.59 19.82 -0.66
N PRO A 149 1.92 19.47 0.61
CA PRO A 149 1.41 18.27 1.26
C PRO A 149 -0.04 18.44 1.72
N GLY A 150 -0.99 18.35 0.77
CA GLY A 150 -2.42 18.39 1.05
C GLY A 150 -2.96 17.07 1.60
N SER A 151 -4.24 17.05 1.98
CA SER A 151 -4.88 15.86 2.56
C SER A 151 -4.89 14.66 1.61
N GLU A 152 -5.16 14.89 0.34
CA GLU A 152 -5.18 13.81 -0.67
C GLU A 152 -3.82 13.13 -0.82
N LEU A 153 -2.74 13.93 -0.83
CA LEU A 153 -1.38 13.40 -0.90
C LEU A 153 -1.02 12.64 0.39
N ARG A 154 -1.40 13.16 1.54
CA ARG A 154 -1.17 12.49 2.83
C ARG A 154 -1.89 11.16 2.90
N ASP A 155 -3.13 11.10 2.43
CA ASP A 155 -3.91 9.86 2.36
C ASP A 155 -3.23 8.83 1.45
N LEU A 156 -2.73 9.28 0.30
CA LEU A 156 -1.99 8.43 -0.63
C LEU A 156 -0.74 7.83 0.04
N LEU A 157 0.04 8.68 0.72
CA LEU A 157 1.28 8.27 1.36
C LEU A 157 1.06 7.43 2.60
N SER A 158 -0.09 7.54 3.24
CA SER A 158 -0.44 6.70 4.39
C SER A 158 -1.09 5.36 4.00
N GLY A 159 -1.38 5.17 2.71
CA GLY A 159 -2.08 3.98 2.25
C GLY A 159 -3.58 3.99 2.52
N ALA A 160 -4.14 5.10 2.99
CA ALA A 160 -5.56 5.23 3.33
C ALA A 160 -6.50 5.17 2.12
N LEU A 161 -5.97 5.10 0.90
CA LEU A 161 -6.76 4.98 -0.32
C LEU A 161 -7.61 3.71 -0.36
N ASP A 162 -7.23 2.69 0.39
CA ASP A 162 -7.94 1.42 0.43
C ASP A 162 -9.17 1.44 1.34
N GLU A 163 -9.32 2.46 2.15
CA GLU A 163 -10.43 2.59 3.10
C GLU A 163 -11.65 3.31 2.50
N GLY A 164 -11.59 3.61 1.23
CA GLY A 164 -12.61 4.37 0.54
C GLY A 164 -13.94 3.63 0.29
#